data_a96b806c1ff673cd42acee1ff805e961
#
_entry.id   a96b806c1ff673cd42acee1ff805e961
#
_cell.length_a   1.000
_cell.length_b   1.000
_cell.length_c   1.000
_cell.angle_alpha   90.00
_cell.angle_beta   90.00
_cell.angle_gamma   90.00
#
_symmetry.space_group_name_H-M   'P 1'
#
loop_
_entity.id
_entity.type
_entity.pdbx_description
1 polymer ?
#
loop_
_entity_poly.entity_id
_entity_poly.type
_entity_poly.pdbx_seq_one_letter_code
_entity_poly.pdbx_strand_id
1 'polypeptide(L)'
;MLIPLLLAFLAQVDTQTTTPHPAPSVAQVPTGGFYHARIEAAVMGTELVIEAWHRDELTAKRAVAAAEKEIRRVEDVMTDWRASPLETLNASAGRGPQIVPKELTHLIARSLEFGNITDGAFDITFGSVGRLWNFKTDPPVVPTAQDLNSALQHVGWQRLKVDLKKSTVHLPAGMRIGLGGVAKGYGVDRAMAVLLKHGIEHGLVNAGGDLKALGRDFKAKPSTRTNSQPPTPEQQTAPLWEITIKHPRNRDRFIAKLPISNRSVVTSGDYERFFEVDGKRFHHILNPATGLPATGCMSATIVAPDAAMADALATAMCVMGVERGLALIEKIKRVDAILVSLDGKVHLSSGLLK
;
A
#
# COMPACT_ATOMS: atom_id res chain seq x y z
N MET A 1 53.77 42.42 8.07
CA MET A 1 52.39 42.89 7.82
C MET A 1 51.70 41.84 6.97
N LEU A 2 50.98 40.92 7.56
CA LEU A 2 50.23 39.90 6.86
C LEU A 2 48.90 39.73 7.63
N ILE A 3 47.80 40.11 7.00
CA ILE A 3 46.42 40.00 7.52
C ILE A 3 45.89 38.63 7.09
N PRO A 4 45.37 37.78 8.02
CA PRO A 4 44.67 36.58 7.63
C PRO A 4 43.22 36.86 7.36
N LEU A 5 42.76 36.41 6.18
CA LEU A 5 41.39 36.39 5.73
C LEU A 5 40.60 35.34 6.52
N LEU A 6 39.58 35.78 7.27
CA LEU A 6 38.66 34.91 8.01
C LEU A 6 37.51 34.55 7.05
N LEU A 7 37.48 33.33 6.55
CA LEU A 7 36.34 32.77 5.78
C LEU A 7 35.26 32.31 6.79
N ALA A 8 34.19 33.07 6.83
CA ALA A 8 32.96 32.67 7.56
C ALA A 8 32.19 31.67 6.69
N PHE A 9 32.14 30.41 7.14
CA PHE A 9 31.20 29.39 6.64
C PHE A 9 29.82 29.70 7.24
N LEU A 10 28.95 30.32 6.49
CA LEU A 10 27.52 30.37 6.81
C LEU A 10 26.90 28.99 6.53
N ALA A 11 26.62 28.27 7.58
CA ALA A 11 25.75 27.10 7.54
C ALA A 11 24.35 27.56 7.11
N GLN A 12 23.95 27.22 5.91
CA GLN A 12 22.53 27.30 5.50
C GLN A 12 21.78 26.24 6.29
N VAL A 13 21.03 26.70 7.28
CA VAL A 13 19.96 25.90 7.91
C VAL A 13 18.83 25.85 6.90
N ASP A 14 18.67 24.71 6.24
CA ASP A 14 17.48 24.41 5.46
C ASP A 14 16.26 24.40 6.40
N THR A 15 15.60 25.53 6.50
CA THR A 15 14.27 25.60 7.07
C THR A 15 13.32 24.92 6.09
N GLN A 16 13.08 23.62 6.30
CA GLN A 16 11.93 22.97 5.69
C GLN A 16 10.67 23.70 6.13
N THR A 17 10.18 24.57 5.28
CA THR A 17 8.86 25.17 5.40
C THR A 17 7.85 24.03 5.35
N THR A 18 7.31 23.69 6.51
CA THR A 18 6.12 22.84 6.61
C THR A 18 4.99 23.59 5.87
N THR A 19 4.71 23.16 4.63
CA THR A 19 3.51 23.61 3.93
C THR A 19 2.31 23.29 4.80
N PRO A 20 1.45 24.29 5.12
CA PRO A 20 0.26 24.02 5.92
C PRO A 20 -0.61 23.01 5.17
N HIS A 21 -1.05 21.95 5.90
CA HIS A 21 -1.95 20.96 5.36
C HIS A 21 -3.21 21.65 4.81
N PRO A 22 -3.67 21.30 3.59
CA PRO A 22 -4.92 21.84 3.10
C PRO A 22 -6.06 21.46 4.06
N ALA A 23 -6.85 22.45 4.47
CA ALA A 23 -8.04 22.18 5.25
C ALA A 23 -9.00 21.26 4.47
N PRO A 24 -9.73 20.35 5.15
CA PRO A 24 -10.70 19.49 4.47
C PRO A 24 -11.68 20.31 3.65
N SER A 25 -11.77 20.05 2.35
CA SER A 25 -12.78 20.70 1.50
C SER A 25 -14.14 20.04 1.71
N VAL A 26 -15.19 20.85 1.81
CA VAL A 26 -16.58 20.35 1.88
C VAL A 26 -17.28 20.73 0.60
N ALA A 27 -17.69 19.72 -0.15
CA ALA A 27 -18.57 19.88 -1.30
C ALA A 27 -20.03 20.05 -0.82
N GLN A 28 -20.85 20.70 -1.65
CA GLN A 28 -22.27 20.93 -1.39
C GLN A 28 -23.01 19.65 -0.99
N VAL A 29 -24.09 19.81 -0.19
CA VAL A 29 -24.93 18.72 0.32
C VAL A 29 -25.41 17.82 -0.85
N PRO A 30 -24.97 16.57 -0.93
CA PRO A 30 -25.49 15.66 -1.96
C PRO A 30 -26.90 15.20 -1.62
N THR A 31 -27.60 14.68 -2.61
CA THR A 31 -28.92 14.04 -2.51
C THR A 31 -28.96 13.04 -1.33
N GLY A 32 -29.91 13.22 -0.39
CA GLY A 32 -30.08 12.34 0.77
C GLY A 32 -29.68 12.91 2.12
N GLY A 33 -29.28 14.18 2.23
CA GLY A 33 -28.99 14.84 3.53
C GLY A 33 -27.66 14.42 4.15
N PHE A 34 -26.66 14.00 3.34
CA PHE A 34 -25.30 13.75 3.78
C PHE A 34 -24.37 14.89 3.38
N TYR A 35 -23.46 15.25 4.27
CA TYR A 35 -22.33 16.14 4.00
C TYR A 35 -21.13 15.31 3.56
N HIS A 36 -20.42 15.77 2.53
CA HIS A 36 -19.21 15.17 2.01
C HIS A 36 -17.99 15.89 2.57
N ALA A 37 -17.08 15.17 3.22
CA ALA A 37 -15.75 15.66 3.57
C ALA A 37 -14.69 14.87 2.79
N ARG A 38 -13.68 15.59 2.29
CA ARG A 38 -12.58 15.02 1.53
C ARG A 38 -11.27 15.67 1.95
N ILE A 39 -10.21 14.87 2.02
CA ILE A 39 -8.84 15.34 2.21
C ILE A 39 -7.95 14.70 1.16
N GLU A 40 -7.02 15.50 0.63
CA GLU A 40 -5.94 15.07 -0.25
C GLU A 40 -4.62 15.42 0.41
N ALA A 41 -3.69 14.47 0.45
CA ALA A 41 -2.40 14.64 1.10
C ALA A 41 -1.36 13.72 0.44
N ALA A 42 -0.09 13.85 0.88
CA ALA A 42 0.95 12.88 0.59
C ALA A 42 1.31 12.11 1.85
N VAL A 43 1.41 10.78 1.76
CA VAL A 43 1.80 9.88 2.85
C VAL A 43 2.47 8.63 2.28
N MET A 44 3.42 8.05 3.00
CA MET A 44 4.13 6.81 2.57
C MET A 44 4.70 6.88 1.15
N GLY A 45 5.08 8.09 0.72
CA GLY A 45 5.65 8.34 -0.61
C GLY A 45 4.67 8.26 -1.77
N THR A 46 3.36 8.43 -1.52
CA THR A 46 2.29 8.41 -2.51
C THR A 46 1.18 9.43 -2.19
N GLU A 47 0.23 9.59 -3.11
CA GLU A 47 -0.98 10.37 -2.89
C GLU A 47 -1.93 9.65 -1.92
N LEU A 48 -2.56 10.41 -1.05
CA LEU A 48 -3.62 9.97 -0.14
C LEU A 48 -4.90 10.71 -0.46
N VAL A 49 -5.99 9.97 -0.60
CA VAL A 49 -7.35 10.51 -0.66
C VAL A 49 -8.20 9.83 0.41
N ILE A 50 -8.84 10.63 1.26
CA ILE A 50 -9.82 10.14 2.24
C ILE A 50 -11.13 10.88 2.00
N GLU A 51 -12.22 10.15 1.89
CA GLU A 51 -13.55 10.68 1.69
C GLU A 51 -14.52 10.05 2.67
N ALA A 52 -15.45 10.86 3.18
CA ALA A 52 -16.49 10.40 4.10
C ALA A 52 -17.79 11.17 3.89
N TRP A 53 -18.89 10.47 4.04
CA TRP A 53 -20.22 11.05 4.08
C TRP A 53 -20.84 10.85 5.45
N HIS A 54 -21.40 11.91 6.02
CA HIS A 54 -22.10 11.84 7.29
C HIS A 54 -23.25 12.87 7.33
N ARG A 55 -24.29 12.63 8.13
CA ARG A 55 -25.42 13.57 8.27
C ARG A 55 -25.04 14.86 9.01
N ASP A 56 -24.01 14.81 9.84
CA ASP A 56 -23.40 15.98 10.49
C ASP A 56 -22.10 16.35 9.81
N GLU A 57 -21.99 17.61 9.35
CA GLU A 57 -20.83 18.14 8.64
C GLU A 57 -19.55 18.09 9.47
N LEU A 58 -19.66 18.48 10.74
CA LEU A 58 -18.49 18.55 11.62
C LEU A 58 -17.92 17.17 11.91
N THR A 59 -18.79 16.17 12.05
CA THR A 59 -18.39 14.76 12.21
C THR A 59 -17.66 14.26 10.96
N ALA A 60 -18.18 14.53 9.75
CA ALA A 60 -17.49 14.16 8.51
C ALA A 60 -16.09 14.78 8.43
N LYS A 61 -15.95 16.08 8.69
CA LYS A 61 -14.66 16.78 8.69
C LYS A 61 -13.67 16.23 9.74
N ARG A 62 -14.14 16.01 10.96
CA ARG A 62 -13.32 15.44 12.05
C ARG A 62 -12.86 14.02 11.72
N ALA A 63 -13.73 13.22 11.12
CA ALA A 63 -13.43 11.85 10.77
C ALA A 63 -12.28 11.75 9.74
N VAL A 64 -12.35 12.51 8.64
CA VAL A 64 -11.29 12.48 7.61
C VAL A 64 -9.96 13.02 8.13
N ALA A 65 -9.97 14.09 8.95
CA ALA A 65 -8.76 14.63 9.57
C ALA A 65 -8.13 13.63 10.57
N ALA A 66 -8.95 12.94 11.38
CA ALA A 66 -8.47 11.92 12.30
C ALA A 66 -7.91 10.69 11.54
N ALA A 67 -8.51 10.29 10.43
CA ALA A 67 -8.05 9.19 9.60
C ALA A 67 -6.71 9.53 8.92
N GLU A 68 -6.53 10.76 8.42
CA GLU A 68 -5.25 11.22 7.89
C GLU A 68 -4.16 11.19 8.97
N LYS A 69 -4.44 11.70 10.16
CA LYS A 69 -3.48 11.66 11.28
C LYS A 69 -3.07 10.21 11.61
N GLU A 70 -4.01 9.29 11.58
CA GLU A 70 -3.73 7.88 11.89
C GLU A 70 -2.82 7.22 10.84
N ILE A 71 -3.04 7.46 9.54
CA ILE A 71 -2.17 6.86 8.51
C ILE A 71 -0.75 7.46 8.55
N ARG A 72 -0.60 8.75 8.89
CA ARG A 72 0.72 9.36 9.13
C ARG A 72 1.42 8.73 10.33
N ARG A 73 0.68 8.48 11.41
CA ARG A 73 1.22 7.78 12.59
C ARG A 73 1.71 6.38 12.24
N VAL A 74 1.00 5.66 11.37
CA VAL A 74 1.45 4.35 10.85
C VAL A 74 2.74 4.51 10.06
N GLU A 75 2.86 5.51 9.20
CA GLU A 75 4.11 5.81 8.48
C GLU A 75 5.26 6.06 9.44
N ASP A 76 5.06 6.85 10.51
CA ASP A 76 6.10 7.14 11.51
C ASP A 76 6.63 5.89 12.21
N VAL A 77 5.80 4.87 12.39
CA VAL A 77 6.20 3.61 13.03
C VAL A 77 6.89 2.65 12.05
N MET A 78 6.45 2.63 10.78
CA MET A 78 6.74 1.55 9.82
C MET A 78 7.66 1.94 8.67
N THR A 79 8.12 3.18 8.62
CA THR A 79 9.08 3.63 7.61
C THR A 79 10.48 3.06 7.85
N ASP A 80 11.21 2.73 6.77
CA ASP A 80 12.58 2.22 6.81
C ASP A 80 13.59 3.15 6.10
N TRP A 81 13.17 4.37 5.73
CA TRP A 81 14.02 5.39 5.08
C TRP A 81 14.32 6.61 5.96
N ARG A 82 13.81 6.66 7.18
CA ARG A 82 14.10 7.65 8.22
C ARG A 82 13.99 7.02 9.60
N ALA A 83 14.41 7.75 10.63
CA ALA A 83 14.32 7.28 12.00
C ALA A 83 12.89 6.85 12.36
N SER A 84 12.75 5.63 12.84
CA SER A 84 11.48 4.99 13.19
C SER A 84 11.70 3.79 14.11
N PRO A 85 10.64 3.24 14.73
CA PRO A 85 10.71 1.96 15.43
C PRO A 85 11.17 0.80 14.53
N LEU A 86 10.74 0.76 13.26
CA LEU A 86 11.19 -0.26 12.30
C LEU A 86 12.68 -0.12 12.01
N GLU A 87 13.18 1.09 11.79
CA GLU A 87 14.59 1.32 11.52
C GLU A 87 15.46 1.03 12.75
N THR A 88 15.00 1.35 13.96
CA THR A 88 15.64 0.97 15.20
C THR A 88 15.74 -0.55 15.34
N LEU A 89 14.68 -1.28 15.00
CA LEU A 89 14.68 -2.74 14.98
C LEU A 89 15.71 -3.27 13.97
N ASN A 90 15.73 -2.75 12.74
CA ASN A 90 16.70 -3.12 11.71
C ASN A 90 18.15 -2.89 12.16
N ALA A 91 18.43 -1.77 12.82
CA ALA A 91 19.76 -1.45 13.35
C ALA A 91 20.19 -2.37 14.52
N SER A 92 19.24 -3.11 15.11
CA SER A 92 19.50 -4.03 16.23
C SER A 92 19.72 -5.49 15.80
N ALA A 93 19.75 -5.78 14.49
CA ALA A 93 19.91 -7.13 13.98
C ALA A 93 21.14 -7.83 14.58
N GLY A 94 20.98 -9.07 15.05
CA GLY A 94 22.00 -9.86 15.73
C GLY A 94 22.15 -9.59 17.24
N ARG A 95 21.42 -8.62 17.81
CA ARG A 95 21.51 -8.27 19.25
C ARG A 95 20.48 -8.99 20.14
N GLY A 96 19.83 -10.04 19.62
CA GLY A 96 18.78 -10.76 20.35
C GLY A 96 17.39 -10.09 20.20
N PRO A 97 16.38 -10.56 20.98
CA PRO A 97 15.03 -10.02 20.93
C PRO A 97 14.98 -8.56 21.38
N GLN A 98 14.33 -7.72 20.57
CA GLN A 98 14.12 -6.30 20.84
C GLN A 98 12.65 -6.02 21.13
N ILE A 99 12.37 -5.19 22.15
CA ILE A 99 11.02 -4.70 22.41
C ILE A 99 10.67 -3.63 21.34
N VAL A 100 9.54 -3.79 20.68
CA VAL A 100 9.04 -2.85 19.68
C VAL A 100 7.58 -2.52 19.96
N PRO A 101 7.02 -1.46 19.36
CA PRO A 101 5.57 -1.16 19.50
C PRO A 101 4.73 -2.40 19.19
N LYS A 102 3.72 -2.66 20.03
CA LYS A 102 2.82 -3.82 19.88
C LYS A 102 2.22 -3.92 18.48
N GLU A 103 1.85 -2.79 17.89
CA GLU A 103 1.33 -2.69 16.53
C GLU A 103 2.32 -3.21 15.49
N LEU A 104 3.59 -2.79 15.58
CA LEU A 104 4.66 -3.26 14.69
C LEU A 104 4.88 -4.78 14.84
N THR A 105 4.89 -5.29 16.09
CA THR A 105 4.99 -6.73 16.36
C THR A 105 3.87 -7.52 15.67
N HIS A 106 2.62 -7.03 15.75
CA HIS A 106 1.47 -7.70 15.12
C HIS A 106 1.54 -7.67 13.60
N LEU A 107 1.95 -6.54 13.00
CA LEU A 107 2.08 -6.47 11.55
C LEU A 107 3.21 -7.37 11.04
N ILE A 108 4.34 -7.43 11.75
CA ILE A 108 5.43 -8.35 11.44
C ILE A 108 4.94 -9.80 11.52
N ALA A 109 4.27 -10.20 12.62
CA ALA A 109 3.73 -11.56 12.76
C ALA A 109 2.77 -11.92 11.62
N ARG A 110 1.85 -11.02 11.27
CA ARG A 110 0.93 -11.20 10.15
C ARG A 110 1.67 -11.28 8.80
N SER A 111 2.74 -10.54 8.63
CA SER A 111 3.58 -10.60 7.44
C SER A 111 4.26 -11.97 7.30
N LEU A 112 4.65 -12.61 8.42
CA LEU A 112 5.17 -13.99 8.39
C LEU A 112 4.09 -14.99 7.98
N GLU A 113 2.83 -14.79 8.38
CA GLU A 113 1.71 -15.60 7.90
C GLU A 113 1.54 -15.46 6.38
N PHE A 114 1.64 -14.24 5.83
CA PHE A 114 1.65 -14.05 4.38
C PHE A 114 2.85 -14.73 3.72
N GLY A 115 4.04 -14.68 4.34
CA GLY A 115 5.20 -15.44 3.87
C GLY A 115 4.92 -16.94 3.77
N ASN A 116 4.29 -17.50 4.80
CA ASN A 116 3.96 -18.92 4.85
C ASN A 116 2.94 -19.32 3.76
N ILE A 117 1.84 -18.58 3.60
CA ILE A 117 0.79 -18.92 2.61
C ILE A 117 1.25 -18.73 1.16
N THR A 118 2.23 -17.85 0.91
CA THR A 118 2.78 -17.56 -0.41
C THR A 118 4.08 -18.30 -0.70
N ASP A 119 4.51 -19.20 0.21
CA ASP A 119 5.77 -19.94 0.11
C ASP A 119 6.98 -19.02 -0.16
N GLY A 120 7.02 -17.89 0.58
CA GLY A 120 8.09 -16.89 0.51
C GLY A 120 8.05 -15.97 -0.71
N ALA A 121 7.04 -16.04 -1.57
CA ALA A 121 6.87 -15.05 -2.64
C ALA A 121 6.60 -13.64 -2.07
N PHE A 122 5.98 -13.57 -0.89
CA PHE A 122 5.99 -12.40 -0.02
C PHE A 122 6.91 -12.67 1.17
N ASP A 123 7.96 -11.91 1.29
CA ASP A 123 8.91 -12.04 2.41
C ASP A 123 9.41 -10.64 2.83
N ILE A 124 9.05 -10.20 4.03
CA ILE A 124 9.47 -8.89 4.54
C ILE A 124 10.98 -8.79 4.78
N THR A 125 11.69 -9.92 4.88
CA THR A 125 13.16 -9.93 5.00
C THR A 125 13.87 -9.59 3.69
N PHE A 126 13.11 -9.43 2.58
CA PHE A 126 13.60 -8.88 1.31
C PHE A 126 14.32 -7.54 1.50
N GLY A 127 14.02 -6.79 2.57
CA GLY A 127 14.70 -5.55 2.93
C GLY A 127 16.22 -5.70 2.98
N SER A 128 16.73 -6.91 3.23
CA SER A 128 18.17 -7.23 3.18
C SER A 128 18.76 -7.03 1.77
N VAL A 129 18.01 -7.35 0.74
CA VAL A 129 18.35 -7.15 -0.69
C VAL A 129 17.84 -5.81 -1.21
N GLY A 130 16.66 -5.40 -0.77
CA GLY A 130 15.97 -4.20 -1.23
C GLY A 130 16.81 -2.92 -1.10
N ARG A 131 17.63 -2.82 -0.07
CA ARG A 131 18.55 -1.69 0.16
C ARG A 131 19.62 -1.51 -0.95
N LEU A 132 19.90 -2.55 -1.73
CA LEU A 132 20.84 -2.48 -2.85
C LEU A 132 20.24 -1.80 -4.08
N TRP A 133 18.91 -1.73 -4.16
CA TRP A 133 18.19 -1.15 -5.26
C TRP A 133 17.79 0.29 -4.95
N ASN A 134 18.31 1.23 -5.76
CA ASN A 134 17.94 2.64 -5.67
C ASN A 134 17.26 3.09 -6.97
N PHE A 135 15.94 3.28 -6.91
CA PHE A 135 15.12 3.71 -8.04
C PHE A 135 15.11 5.23 -8.26
N LYS A 136 15.94 5.99 -7.52
CA LYS A 136 16.01 7.46 -7.59
C LYS A 136 17.36 7.99 -8.10
N THR A 137 18.37 7.12 -8.23
CA THR A 137 19.70 7.53 -8.73
C THR A 137 19.70 7.73 -10.23
N ASP A 138 20.47 8.71 -10.70
CA ASP A 138 20.75 8.94 -12.09
C ASP A 138 22.28 9.13 -12.27
N PRO A 139 22.97 8.27 -13.02
CA PRO A 139 22.44 7.09 -13.72
C PRO A 139 22.00 5.98 -12.75
N PRO A 140 21.03 5.13 -13.17
CA PRO A 140 20.58 4.02 -12.37
C PRO A 140 21.65 2.93 -12.23
N VAL A 141 21.72 2.28 -11.07
CA VAL A 141 22.72 1.25 -10.77
C VAL A 141 22.03 -0.08 -10.54
N VAL A 142 22.43 -1.10 -11.30
CA VAL A 142 22.03 -2.49 -11.10
C VAL A 142 23.04 -3.14 -10.14
N PRO A 143 22.60 -3.72 -9.00
CA PRO A 143 23.50 -4.42 -8.07
C PRO A 143 24.25 -5.56 -8.74
N THR A 144 25.50 -5.78 -8.35
CA THR A 144 26.29 -6.91 -8.87
C THR A 144 25.75 -8.25 -8.37
N ALA A 145 26.03 -9.33 -9.10
CA ALA A 145 25.67 -10.67 -8.67
C ALA A 145 26.30 -11.05 -7.31
N GLN A 146 27.50 -10.55 -7.03
CA GLN A 146 28.18 -10.77 -5.76
C GLN A 146 27.45 -10.08 -4.61
N ASP A 147 27.02 -8.82 -4.78
CA ASP A 147 26.27 -8.07 -3.76
C ASP A 147 24.92 -8.73 -3.50
N LEU A 148 24.21 -9.12 -4.56
CA LEU A 148 22.93 -9.83 -4.45
C LEU A 148 23.10 -11.15 -3.69
N ASN A 149 24.07 -11.99 -4.06
CA ASN A 149 24.33 -13.26 -3.40
C ASN A 149 24.67 -13.09 -1.92
N SER A 150 25.47 -12.07 -1.58
CA SER A 150 25.81 -11.75 -0.19
C SER A 150 24.59 -11.32 0.61
N ALA A 151 23.71 -10.48 0.04
CA ALA A 151 22.51 -10.00 0.70
C ALA A 151 21.42 -11.08 0.83
N LEU A 152 21.31 -11.99 -0.15
CA LEU A 152 20.34 -13.10 -0.15
C LEU A 152 20.56 -14.07 1.02
N GLN A 153 21.79 -14.20 1.55
CA GLN A 153 22.05 -15.00 2.75
C GLN A 153 21.30 -14.50 4.00
N HIS A 154 20.82 -13.25 3.95
CA HIS A 154 20.07 -12.62 5.03
C HIS A 154 18.55 -12.57 4.76
N VAL A 155 18.06 -13.14 3.65
CA VAL A 155 16.65 -13.28 3.34
C VAL A 155 16.12 -14.64 3.82
N GLY A 156 14.92 -14.67 4.41
CA GLY A 156 14.28 -15.89 4.89
C GLY A 156 13.42 -15.64 6.12
N TRP A 157 12.10 -15.46 5.91
CA TRP A 157 11.11 -15.12 6.95
C TRP A 157 11.04 -16.14 8.09
N GLN A 158 11.35 -17.42 7.82
CA GLN A 158 11.31 -18.50 8.83
C GLN A 158 12.32 -18.29 9.96
N ARG A 159 13.38 -17.51 9.71
CA ARG A 159 14.44 -17.24 10.70
C ARG A 159 14.09 -16.09 11.64
N LEU A 160 13.09 -15.28 11.28
CA LEU A 160 12.62 -14.18 12.10
C LEU A 160 11.74 -14.72 13.23
N LYS A 161 11.98 -14.28 14.47
CA LYS A 161 11.21 -14.73 15.63
C LYS A 161 10.42 -13.59 16.23
N VAL A 162 9.14 -13.83 16.50
CA VAL A 162 8.21 -12.86 17.06
C VAL A 162 7.56 -13.44 18.32
N ASP A 163 7.56 -12.68 19.42
CA ASP A 163 6.79 -12.98 20.63
C ASP A 163 5.74 -11.89 20.84
N LEU A 164 4.49 -12.20 20.50
CA LEU A 164 3.36 -11.27 20.62
C LEU A 164 3.03 -10.91 22.07
N LYS A 165 3.31 -11.80 23.03
CA LYS A 165 3.02 -11.55 24.45
C LYS A 165 3.99 -10.53 25.04
N LYS A 166 5.26 -10.63 24.67
CA LYS A 166 6.33 -9.74 25.13
C LYS A 166 6.51 -8.52 24.22
N SER A 167 5.83 -8.47 23.07
CA SER A 167 6.04 -7.48 22.02
C SER A 167 7.52 -7.40 21.60
N THR A 168 8.16 -8.56 21.39
CA THR A 168 9.55 -8.61 20.96
C THR A 168 9.70 -9.24 19.58
N VAL A 169 10.69 -8.75 18.85
CA VAL A 169 11.12 -9.26 17.55
C VAL A 169 12.62 -9.51 17.58
N HIS A 170 13.06 -10.65 17.03
CA HIS A 170 14.46 -10.98 16.88
C HIS A 170 14.81 -11.12 15.41
N LEU A 171 15.68 -10.23 14.94
CA LEU A 171 16.32 -10.30 13.63
C LEU A 171 17.69 -10.96 13.76
N PRO A 172 18.00 -12.05 13.02
CA PRO A 172 19.35 -12.56 12.88
C PRO A 172 20.34 -11.50 12.40
N ALA A 173 21.62 -11.66 12.68
CA ALA A 173 22.66 -10.74 12.22
C ALA A 173 22.63 -10.56 10.69
N GLY A 174 22.75 -9.32 10.23
CA GLY A 174 22.72 -8.95 8.82
C GLY A 174 21.32 -8.92 8.18
N MET A 175 20.29 -9.48 8.85
CA MET A 175 18.91 -9.41 8.35
C MET A 175 18.35 -8.00 8.49
N ARG A 176 17.59 -7.58 7.48
CA ARG A 176 16.82 -6.35 7.48
C ARG A 176 15.42 -6.63 6.97
N ILE A 177 14.41 -6.06 7.59
CA ILE A 177 13.02 -6.17 7.13
C ILE A 177 12.55 -4.85 6.51
N GLY A 178 11.70 -4.97 5.49
CA GLY A 178 10.99 -3.87 4.85
C GLY A 178 9.50 -4.18 4.81
N LEU A 179 8.67 -3.22 5.15
CA LEU A 179 7.21 -3.37 5.19
C LEU A 179 6.52 -2.75 3.96
N GLY A 180 7.27 -2.37 2.91
CA GLY A 180 6.75 -1.66 1.75
C GLY A 180 5.62 -2.37 0.99
N GLY A 181 5.53 -3.70 1.06
CA GLY A 181 4.47 -4.49 0.42
C GLY A 181 3.29 -4.83 1.35
N VAL A 182 3.15 -4.15 2.51
CA VAL A 182 2.04 -4.39 3.44
C VAL A 182 1.66 -3.14 4.25
N ALA A 183 2.58 -2.21 4.43
CA ALA A 183 2.37 -1.06 5.31
C ALA A 183 1.36 -0.05 4.75
N LYS A 184 1.29 0.12 3.42
CA LYS A 184 0.29 1.00 2.79
C LYS A 184 -1.12 0.46 3.02
N GLY A 185 -1.34 -0.81 2.69
CA GLY A 185 -2.61 -1.49 2.94
C GLY A 185 -2.99 -1.46 4.42
N TYR A 186 -2.03 -1.69 5.32
CA TYR A 186 -2.27 -1.58 6.75
C TYR A 186 -2.68 -0.17 7.17
N GLY A 187 -2.01 0.87 6.67
CA GLY A 187 -2.36 2.27 6.91
C GLY A 187 -3.77 2.60 6.45
N VAL A 188 -4.17 2.10 5.28
CA VAL A 188 -5.55 2.23 4.74
C VAL A 188 -6.56 1.56 5.68
N ASP A 189 -6.28 0.35 6.18
CA ASP A 189 -7.15 -0.33 7.14
C ASP A 189 -7.27 0.44 8.46
N ARG A 190 -6.19 1.02 8.96
CA ARG A 190 -6.18 1.84 10.17
C ARG A 190 -6.98 3.12 10.01
N ALA A 191 -6.79 3.82 8.89
CA ALA A 191 -7.56 5.03 8.56
C ALA A 191 -9.06 4.72 8.44
N MET A 192 -9.42 3.62 7.77
CA MET A 192 -10.81 3.16 7.67
C MET A 192 -11.40 2.82 9.05
N ALA A 193 -10.63 2.19 9.94
CA ALA A 193 -11.06 1.90 11.30
C ALA A 193 -11.36 3.19 12.10
N VAL A 194 -10.60 4.26 11.86
CA VAL A 194 -10.88 5.59 12.43
C VAL A 194 -12.18 6.17 11.88
N LEU A 195 -12.43 6.09 10.57
CA LEU A 195 -13.69 6.54 9.98
C LEU A 195 -14.89 5.81 10.62
N LEU A 196 -14.83 4.49 10.72
CA LEU A 196 -15.86 3.67 11.38
C LEU A 196 -16.08 4.08 12.84
N LYS A 197 -15.01 4.36 13.60
CA LYS A 197 -15.10 4.83 15.00
C LYS A 197 -15.81 6.18 15.13
N HIS A 198 -15.74 7.01 14.08
CA HIS A 198 -16.48 8.28 14.01
C HIS A 198 -17.92 8.14 13.49
N GLY A 199 -18.42 6.91 13.32
CA GLY A 199 -19.78 6.65 12.84
C GLY A 199 -19.95 6.83 11.33
N ILE A 200 -18.86 6.86 10.56
CA ILE A 200 -18.94 6.93 9.09
C ILE A 200 -19.38 5.56 8.55
N GLU A 201 -20.47 5.56 7.79
CA GLU A 201 -21.03 4.37 7.13
C GLU A 201 -20.71 4.33 5.63
N HIS A 202 -20.27 5.47 5.07
CA HIS A 202 -19.98 5.64 3.65
C HIS A 202 -18.69 6.43 3.48
N GLY A 203 -17.68 5.83 2.86
CA GLY A 203 -16.37 6.48 2.71
C GLY A 203 -15.38 5.66 1.91
N LEU A 204 -14.28 6.30 1.56
CA LEU A 204 -13.17 5.72 0.83
C LEU A 204 -11.85 6.20 1.44
N VAL A 205 -10.90 5.29 1.58
CA VAL A 205 -9.49 5.61 1.83
C VAL A 205 -8.69 5.03 0.68
N ASN A 206 -7.86 5.84 0.04
CA ASN A 206 -6.99 5.45 -1.06
C ASN A 206 -5.60 6.04 -0.87
N ALA A 207 -4.59 5.20 -0.76
CA ALA A 207 -3.17 5.57 -0.66
C ALA A 207 -2.42 4.97 -1.86
N GLY A 208 -2.28 5.76 -2.95
CA GLY A 208 -1.53 5.36 -4.14
C GLY A 208 -2.07 4.12 -4.85
N GLY A 209 -3.39 3.89 -4.83
CA GLY A 209 -4.01 2.72 -5.44
C GLY A 209 -4.30 1.58 -4.47
N ASP A 210 -3.76 1.61 -3.26
CA ASP A 210 -4.20 0.75 -2.16
C ASP A 210 -5.44 1.38 -1.56
N LEU A 211 -6.61 0.79 -1.77
CA LEU A 211 -7.85 1.41 -1.35
C LEU A 211 -8.76 0.46 -0.56
N LYS A 212 -9.59 1.07 0.27
CA LYS A 212 -10.72 0.43 0.95
C LYS A 212 -11.96 1.30 0.83
N ALA A 213 -13.05 0.71 0.37
CA ALA A 213 -14.34 1.33 0.24
C ALA A 213 -15.31 0.84 1.31
N LEU A 214 -16.08 1.75 1.88
CA LEU A 214 -17.11 1.50 2.88
C LEU A 214 -18.46 1.98 2.36
N GLY A 215 -19.47 1.14 2.46
CA GLY A 215 -20.83 1.51 2.08
C GLY A 215 -20.96 1.87 0.60
N ARG A 216 -21.48 3.06 0.28
CA ARG A 216 -21.88 3.49 -1.07
C ARG A 216 -21.26 4.82 -1.47
N ASP A 217 -21.15 5.07 -2.78
CA ASP A 217 -20.64 6.32 -3.35
C ASP A 217 -21.78 7.30 -3.62
N PHE A 218 -21.88 8.34 -2.81
CA PHE A 218 -22.89 9.40 -2.99
C PHE A 218 -22.49 10.48 -4.01
N LYS A 219 -21.29 10.42 -4.60
CA LYS A 219 -20.89 11.30 -5.72
C LYS A 219 -21.50 10.84 -7.03
N ALA A 220 -21.60 9.52 -7.22
CA ALA A 220 -22.13 8.97 -8.45
C ALA A 220 -23.63 9.24 -8.53
N LYS A 221 -24.07 9.89 -9.61
CA LYS A 221 -25.49 10.06 -9.86
C LYS A 221 -26.14 8.68 -9.98
N PRO A 222 -27.33 8.46 -9.38
CA PRO A 222 -28.11 7.24 -9.64
C PRO A 222 -28.24 7.04 -11.15
N SER A 223 -28.00 5.80 -11.62
CA SER A 223 -28.15 5.49 -13.05
C SER A 223 -29.57 5.80 -13.49
N THR A 224 -29.76 6.93 -14.19
CA THR A 224 -31.02 7.28 -14.82
C THR A 224 -31.18 6.44 -16.08
N ARG A 225 -31.81 5.28 -15.97
CA ARG A 225 -32.43 4.67 -17.14
C ARG A 225 -33.62 5.53 -17.54
N THR A 226 -33.61 5.97 -18.79
CA THR A 226 -34.70 6.69 -19.47
C THR A 226 -35.91 5.78 -19.69
N ASN A 227 -36.60 5.41 -18.63
CA ASN A 227 -37.95 4.87 -18.72
C ASN A 227 -38.83 5.67 -17.76
N SER A 228 -39.97 6.10 -18.26
CA SER A 228 -40.99 6.97 -17.66
C SER A 228 -41.69 6.42 -16.39
N GLN A 229 -41.07 5.46 -15.68
CA GLN A 229 -41.56 4.97 -14.39
C GLN A 229 -40.78 5.62 -13.24
N PRO A 230 -41.44 6.00 -12.13
CA PRO A 230 -40.75 6.50 -10.96
C PRO A 230 -39.72 5.45 -10.44
N PRO A 231 -38.53 5.89 -10.00
CA PRO A 231 -37.50 4.97 -9.54
C PRO A 231 -37.97 4.16 -8.34
N THR A 232 -37.69 2.86 -8.35
CA THR A 232 -37.96 2.00 -7.19
C THR A 232 -37.11 2.43 -5.99
N PRO A 233 -37.46 2.08 -4.73
CA PRO A 233 -36.68 2.38 -3.55
C PRO A 233 -35.22 1.93 -3.66
N GLU A 234 -34.93 0.81 -4.36
CA GLU A 234 -33.57 0.33 -4.64
C GLU A 234 -32.82 1.22 -5.64
N GLN A 235 -33.52 1.86 -6.58
CA GLN A 235 -32.96 2.79 -7.57
C GLN A 235 -32.69 4.17 -6.96
N GLN A 236 -33.24 4.48 -5.78
CA GLN A 236 -32.98 5.72 -5.03
C GLN A 236 -31.74 5.60 -4.13
N THR A 237 -31.16 4.41 -3.97
CA THR A 237 -29.94 4.23 -3.18
C THR A 237 -28.72 4.62 -4.00
N ALA A 238 -27.75 5.30 -3.35
CA ALA A 238 -26.45 5.59 -3.98
C ALA A 238 -25.81 4.29 -4.50
N PRO A 239 -25.12 4.32 -5.65
CA PRO A 239 -24.47 3.14 -6.21
C PRO A 239 -23.30 2.64 -5.35
N LEU A 240 -22.81 1.45 -5.65
CA LEU A 240 -21.55 0.96 -5.11
C LEU A 240 -20.39 1.82 -5.64
N TRP A 241 -19.26 1.79 -4.94
CA TRP A 241 -18.03 2.41 -5.42
C TRP A 241 -17.55 1.72 -6.69
N GLU A 242 -17.43 2.47 -7.79
CA GLU A 242 -16.87 1.95 -9.05
C GLU A 242 -15.36 2.16 -9.06
N ILE A 243 -14.59 1.09 -8.85
CA ILE A 243 -13.14 1.12 -8.85
C ILE A 243 -12.61 0.72 -10.22
N THR A 244 -11.91 1.64 -10.87
CA THR A 244 -11.34 1.42 -12.21
C THR A 244 -9.93 0.83 -12.10
N ILE A 245 -9.71 -0.32 -12.70
CA ILE A 245 -8.41 -0.98 -12.79
C ILE A 245 -7.71 -0.55 -14.08
N LYS A 246 -6.62 0.18 -13.95
CA LYS A 246 -5.86 0.74 -15.08
C LYS A 246 -5.09 -0.34 -15.83
N HIS A 247 -4.90 -0.11 -17.13
CA HIS A 247 -4.05 -0.98 -17.96
C HIS A 247 -2.56 -0.69 -17.69
N PRO A 248 -1.71 -1.73 -17.46
CA PRO A 248 -0.32 -1.55 -16.99
C PRO A 248 0.63 -0.89 -18.01
N ARG A 249 0.25 -0.82 -19.29
CA ARG A 249 1.07 -0.23 -20.36
C ARG A 249 0.41 0.94 -21.09
N ASN A 250 -0.86 1.19 -20.85
CA ASN A 250 -1.58 2.29 -21.48
C ASN A 250 -2.46 3.00 -20.44
N ARG A 251 -2.03 4.19 -20.02
CA ARG A 251 -2.70 4.98 -18.96
C ARG A 251 -4.10 5.44 -19.32
N ASP A 252 -4.42 5.52 -20.63
CA ASP A 252 -5.72 5.95 -21.13
C ASP A 252 -6.73 4.79 -21.23
N ARG A 253 -6.28 3.56 -20.99
CA ARG A 253 -7.12 2.36 -20.99
C ARG A 253 -7.30 1.79 -19.59
N PHE A 254 -8.39 1.11 -19.41
CA PHE A 254 -8.69 0.34 -18.19
C PHE A 254 -8.98 -1.12 -18.56
N ILE A 255 -8.71 -2.01 -17.59
CA ILE A 255 -8.95 -3.45 -17.73
C ILE A 255 -10.35 -3.80 -17.28
N ALA A 256 -10.77 -3.23 -16.13
CA ALA A 256 -12.03 -3.54 -15.48
C ALA A 256 -12.55 -2.35 -14.68
N LYS A 257 -13.85 -2.36 -14.41
CA LYS A 257 -14.53 -1.54 -13.42
C LYS A 257 -15.20 -2.46 -12.42
N LEU A 258 -14.85 -2.33 -11.16
CA LEU A 258 -15.32 -3.20 -10.09
C LEU A 258 -16.30 -2.44 -9.19
N PRO A 259 -17.56 -2.90 -9.07
CA PRO A 259 -18.49 -2.37 -8.08
C PRO A 259 -18.11 -2.93 -6.70
N ILE A 260 -17.64 -2.05 -5.79
CA ILE A 260 -17.08 -2.43 -4.49
C ILE A 260 -17.88 -1.81 -3.35
N SER A 261 -18.09 -2.58 -2.29
CA SER A 261 -18.58 -2.14 -0.98
C SER A 261 -17.96 -3.00 0.12
N ASN A 262 -17.50 -2.37 1.20
CA ASN A 262 -16.92 -3.03 2.37
C ASN A 262 -15.76 -4.00 2.03
N ARG A 263 -14.98 -3.65 1.02
CA ARG A 263 -13.82 -4.42 0.55
C ARG A 263 -12.67 -3.50 0.19
N SER A 264 -11.49 -4.07 0.11
CA SER A 264 -10.27 -3.43 -0.34
C SER A 264 -9.91 -3.88 -1.75
N VAL A 265 -9.30 -2.99 -2.51
CA VAL A 265 -8.72 -3.27 -3.83
C VAL A 265 -7.31 -2.69 -3.82
N VAL A 266 -6.33 -3.52 -4.12
CA VAL A 266 -4.92 -3.13 -4.19
C VAL A 266 -4.31 -3.64 -5.48
N THR A 267 -3.52 -2.81 -6.14
CA THR A 267 -2.80 -3.20 -7.35
C THR A 267 -1.31 -2.99 -7.18
N SER A 268 -0.54 -4.05 -7.33
CA SER A 268 0.91 -4.01 -7.50
C SER A 268 1.26 -4.16 -8.98
N GLY A 269 2.28 -3.41 -9.45
CA GLY A 269 2.67 -3.46 -10.86
C GLY A 269 4.12 -3.02 -11.10
N ASP A 270 4.70 -3.52 -12.19
CA ASP A 270 6.07 -3.28 -12.62
C ASP A 270 6.31 -1.88 -13.23
N TYR A 271 5.27 -1.04 -13.25
CA TYR A 271 5.25 0.30 -13.87
C TYR A 271 5.19 1.45 -12.86
N GLU A 272 5.10 1.17 -11.56
CA GLU A 272 5.01 2.22 -10.52
C GLU A 272 6.36 2.89 -10.25
N ARG A 273 7.39 2.08 -9.94
CA ARG A 273 8.76 2.55 -9.71
C ARG A 273 9.72 1.63 -10.45
N PHE A 274 10.34 2.12 -11.50
CA PHE A 274 11.27 1.37 -12.33
C PHE A 274 12.29 2.29 -13.00
N PHE A 275 13.35 1.69 -13.50
CA PHE A 275 14.26 2.28 -14.47
C PHE A 275 14.57 1.26 -15.57
N GLU A 276 15.15 1.71 -16.67
CA GLU A 276 15.51 0.84 -17.79
C GLU A 276 17.00 0.98 -18.09
N VAL A 277 17.69 -0.16 -18.24
CA VAL A 277 19.11 -0.26 -18.64
C VAL A 277 19.19 -1.30 -19.74
N ASP A 278 19.81 -0.97 -20.87
CA ASP A 278 19.98 -1.85 -22.03
C ASP A 278 18.67 -2.52 -22.50
N GLY A 279 17.58 -1.75 -22.50
CA GLY A 279 16.24 -2.22 -22.89
C GLY A 279 15.57 -3.17 -21.89
N LYS A 280 16.18 -3.41 -20.74
CA LYS A 280 15.62 -4.24 -19.66
C LYS A 280 15.07 -3.35 -18.56
N ARG A 281 13.83 -3.63 -18.14
CA ARG A 281 13.15 -2.95 -17.04
C ARG A 281 13.52 -3.56 -15.69
N PHE A 282 13.91 -2.71 -14.76
CA PHE A 282 14.16 -3.04 -13.37
C PHE A 282 13.16 -2.26 -12.50
N HIS A 283 12.31 -2.96 -11.77
CA HIS A 283 11.25 -2.36 -10.96
C HIS A 283 11.36 -2.81 -9.49
N HIS A 284 10.65 -2.10 -8.62
CA HIS A 284 10.77 -2.19 -7.17
C HIS A 284 10.19 -3.46 -6.53
N ILE A 285 9.37 -4.23 -7.25
CA ILE A 285 8.86 -5.50 -6.74
C ILE A 285 9.94 -6.55 -6.97
N LEU A 286 10.64 -6.93 -5.91
CA LEU A 286 11.74 -7.87 -5.97
C LEU A 286 11.27 -9.29 -5.65
N ASN A 287 11.83 -10.26 -6.33
CA ASN A 287 11.68 -11.67 -5.98
C ASN A 287 12.64 -11.98 -4.82
N PRO A 288 12.14 -12.34 -3.62
CA PRO A 288 12.97 -12.60 -2.46
C PRO A 288 13.98 -13.74 -2.64
N ALA A 289 13.70 -14.70 -3.52
CA ALA A 289 14.58 -15.82 -3.78
C ALA A 289 15.79 -15.47 -4.68
N THR A 290 15.67 -14.44 -5.53
CA THR A 290 16.72 -14.07 -6.48
C THR A 290 17.32 -12.70 -6.23
N GLY A 291 16.64 -11.84 -5.47
CA GLY A 291 17.00 -10.44 -5.26
C GLY A 291 16.82 -9.56 -6.49
N LEU A 292 16.35 -10.10 -7.61
CA LEU A 292 16.07 -9.39 -8.87
C LEU A 292 14.59 -8.96 -8.94
N PRO A 293 14.25 -8.00 -9.81
CA PRO A 293 12.86 -7.70 -10.11
C PRO A 293 12.05 -8.94 -10.50
N ALA A 294 10.84 -9.02 -9.99
CA ALA A 294 9.92 -10.12 -10.27
C ALA A 294 9.50 -10.15 -11.75
N THR A 295 9.29 -11.35 -12.29
CA THR A 295 8.90 -11.56 -13.69
C THR A 295 7.63 -12.42 -13.80
N GLY A 296 6.81 -12.45 -12.75
CA GLY A 296 5.63 -13.30 -12.72
C GLY A 296 4.43 -12.71 -13.47
N CYS A 297 4.22 -11.40 -13.39
CA CYS A 297 3.17 -10.69 -14.16
C CYS A 297 3.47 -9.18 -14.22
N MET A 298 2.82 -8.46 -15.14
CA MET A 298 2.91 -6.99 -15.25
C MET A 298 2.22 -6.29 -14.08
N SER A 299 1.05 -6.79 -13.69
CA SER A 299 0.29 -6.28 -12.56
C SER A 299 -0.59 -7.34 -11.92
N ALA A 300 -0.85 -7.17 -10.65
CA ALA A 300 -1.75 -7.97 -9.86
C ALA A 300 -2.67 -7.06 -9.07
N THR A 301 -3.97 -7.15 -9.31
CA THR A 301 -5.02 -6.49 -8.53
C THR A 301 -5.68 -7.52 -7.64
N ILE A 302 -5.73 -7.28 -6.36
CA ILE A 302 -6.37 -8.13 -5.36
C ILE A 302 -7.56 -7.41 -4.75
N VAL A 303 -8.68 -8.13 -4.68
CA VAL A 303 -9.90 -7.71 -3.96
C VAL A 303 -10.02 -8.57 -2.71
N ALA A 304 -9.95 -7.96 -1.52
CA ALA A 304 -9.91 -8.68 -0.25
C ALA A 304 -10.73 -7.97 0.86
N PRO A 305 -10.99 -8.62 2.00
CA PRO A 305 -11.68 -7.99 3.14
C PRO A 305 -10.91 -6.83 3.77
N ASP A 306 -9.58 -6.89 3.74
CA ASP A 306 -8.70 -5.84 4.27
C ASP A 306 -7.56 -5.52 3.31
N ALA A 307 -7.07 -4.28 3.41
CA ALA A 307 -6.09 -3.75 2.47
C ALA A 307 -4.66 -4.29 2.73
N ALA A 308 -4.31 -4.61 3.97
CA ALA A 308 -3.00 -5.20 4.28
C ALA A 308 -2.84 -6.58 3.63
N MET A 309 -3.89 -7.41 3.64
CA MET A 309 -3.90 -8.70 2.93
C MET A 309 -3.81 -8.49 1.42
N ALA A 310 -4.59 -7.55 0.89
CA ALA A 310 -4.60 -7.26 -0.53
C ALA A 310 -3.22 -6.77 -1.02
N ASP A 311 -2.52 -5.90 -0.28
CA ASP A 311 -1.19 -5.36 -0.58
C ASP A 311 -0.14 -6.50 -0.60
N ALA A 312 -0.11 -7.32 0.46
CA ALA A 312 0.81 -8.45 0.54
C ALA A 312 0.58 -9.47 -0.59
N LEU A 313 -0.67 -9.83 -0.86
CA LEU A 313 -0.99 -10.78 -1.93
C LEU A 313 -0.73 -10.20 -3.32
N ALA A 314 -1.03 -8.93 -3.57
CA ALA A 314 -0.72 -8.29 -4.86
C ALA A 314 0.79 -8.33 -5.15
N THR A 315 1.63 -8.03 -4.15
CA THR A 315 3.08 -8.17 -4.25
C THR A 315 3.49 -9.62 -4.52
N ALA A 316 2.92 -10.59 -3.77
CA ALA A 316 3.23 -12.00 -3.95
C ALA A 316 2.85 -12.53 -5.35
N MET A 317 1.70 -12.10 -5.90
CA MET A 317 1.26 -12.53 -7.24
C MET A 317 2.23 -12.07 -8.33
N CYS A 318 2.81 -10.87 -8.21
CA CYS A 318 3.83 -10.40 -9.14
C CYS A 318 5.09 -11.30 -9.13
N VAL A 319 5.39 -11.95 -8.01
CA VAL A 319 6.50 -12.88 -7.87
C VAL A 319 6.13 -14.30 -8.33
N MET A 320 4.95 -14.80 -7.92
CA MET A 320 4.48 -16.16 -8.22
C MET A 320 4.11 -16.37 -9.69
N GLY A 321 3.63 -15.32 -10.35
CA GLY A 321 3.07 -15.41 -11.70
C GLY A 321 1.60 -15.89 -11.72
N VAL A 322 1.04 -15.92 -12.93
CA VAL A 322 -0.40 -16.11 -13.13
C VAL A 322 -0.89 -17.47 -12.62
N GLU A 323 -0.26 -18.56 -13.05
CA GLU A 323 -0.73 -19.91 -12.76
C GLU A 323 -0.70 -20.23 -11.26
N ARG A 324 0.47 -20.09 -10.64
CA ARG A 324 0.63 -20.35 -9.20
C ARG A 324 -0.17 -19.35 -8.36
N GLY A 325 -0.21 -18.07 -8.80
CA GLY A 325 -0.93 -17.01 -8.13
C GLY A 325 -2.43 -17.29 -8.09
N LEU A 326 -3.07 -17.57 -9.21
CA LEU A 326 -4.50 -17.90 -9.25
C LEU A 326 -4.81 -19.17 -8.46
N ALA A 327 -3.97 -20.22 -8.59
CA ALA A 327 -4.16 -21.44 -7.80
C ALA A 327 -4.10 -21.22 -6.28
N LEU A 328 -3.35 -20.21 -5.82
CA LEU A 328 -3.36 -19.80 -4.43
C LEU A 328 -4.63 -19.01 -4.08
N ILE A 329 -5.00 -18.01 -4.89
CA ILE A 329 -6.17 -17.16 -4.64
C ILE A 329 -7.45 -17.98 -4.53
N GLU A 330 -7.64 -18.99 -5.37
CA GLU A 330 -8.82 -19.88 -5.33
C GLU A 330 -8.98 -20.64 -3.99
N LYS A 331 -7.92 -20.75 -3.20
CA LYS A 331 -7.94 -21.38 -1.87
C LYS A 331 -8.25 -20.40 -0.73
N ILE A 332 -8.18 -19.09 -0.98
CA ILE A 332 -8.37 -18.05 0.04
C ILE A 332 -9.80 -17.52 -0.04
N LYS A 333 -10.58 -17.74 1.01
CA LYS A 333 -11.98 -17.29 1.04
C LYS A 333 -12.08 -15.77 0.97
N ARG A 334 -13.04 -15.28 0.17
CA ARG A 334 -13.35 -13.84 0.01
C ARG A 334 -12.17 -13.03 -0.55
N VAL A 335 -11.27 -13.66 -1.30
CA VAL A 335 -10.20 -12.99 -2.02
C VAL A 335 -10.35 -13.29 -3.50
N ASP A 336 -10.26 -12.26 -4.32
CA ASP A 336 -10.33 -12.35 -5.78
C ASP A 336 -9.14 -11.65 -6.41
N ALA A 337 -8.76 -12.02 -7.63
CA ALA A 337 -7.63 -11.46 -8.33
C ALA A 337 -7.89 -11.18 -9.81
N ILE A 338 -7.26 -10.08 -10.29
CA ILE A 338 -7.07 -9.79 -11.71
C ILE A 338 -5.56 -9.73 -11.95
N LEU A 339 -5.02 -10.66 -12.71
CA LEU A 339 -3.60 -10.72 -13.04
C LEU A 339 -3.39 -10.41 -14.52
N VAL A 340 -2.39 -9.59 -14.84
CA VAL A 340 -1.99 -9.31 -16.21
C VAL A 340 -0.63 -9.95 -16.46
N SER A 341 -0.59 -10.97 -17.32
CA SER A 341 0.63 -11.67 -17.68
C SER A 341 1.58 -10.79 -18.50
N LEU A 342 2.84 -11.20 -18.64
CA LEU A 342 3.86 -10.44 -19.37
C LEU A 342 3.55 -10.27 -20.88
N ASP A 343 2.71 -11.12 -21.46
CA ASP A 343 2.20 -11.01 -22.83
C ASP A 343 0.93 -10.13 -22.94
N GLY A 344 0.50 -9.52 -21.81
CA GLY A 344 -0.64 -8.60 -21.75
C GLY A 344 -2.02 -9.24 -21.62
N LYS A 345 -2.10 -10.56 -21.44
CA LYS A 345 -3.38 -11.23 -21.23
C LYS A 345 -3.89 -11.02 -19.82
N VAL A 346 -5.22 -10.83 -19.70
CA VAL A 346 -5.90 -10.66 -18.42
C VAL A 346 -6.45 -11.99 -17.94
N HIS A 347 -6.16 -12.32 -16.69
CA HIS A 347 -6.58 -13.55 -16.04
C HIS A 347 -7.36 -13.21 -14.77
N LEU A 348 -8.51 -13.83 -14.55
CA LEU A 348 -9.42 -13.57 -13.45
C LEU A 348 -9.55 -14.79 -12.55
N SER A 349 -9.69 -14.57 -11.23
CA SER A 349 -10.15 -15.62 -10.33
C SER A 349 -11.62 -15.95 -10.56
N SER A 350 -12.04 -17.15 -10.19
CA SER A 350 -13.41 -17.65 -10.40
C SER A 350 -14.49 -16.81 -9.72
N GLY A 351 -14.15 -16.12 -8.62
CA GLY A 351 -15.06 -15.25 -7.89
C GLY A 351 -15.47 -13.99 -8.65
N LEU A 352 -14.66 -13.52 -9.62
CA LEU A 352 -14.95 -12.36 -10.47
C LEU A 352 -15.68 -12.73 -11.78
N LEU A 353 -15.86 -14.01 -12.06
CA LEU A 353 -16.57 -14.51 -13.25
C LEU A 353 -18.07 -14.76 -12.99
N LYS A 354 -18.53 -14.58 -11.75
CA LYS A 354 -19.92 -14.73 -11.30
C LYS A 354 -20.59 -13.37 -11.26
#